data_93f26605b6c4ca2a08f39389a3164885
#
_entry.id   93f26605b6c4ca2a08f39389a3164885
#
_cell.length_a   1.000
_cell.length_b   1.000
_cell.length_c   1.000
_cell.angle_alpha   90.00
_cell.angle_beta   90.00
_cell.angle_gamma   90.00
#
_symmetry.space_group_name_H-M   'P 1'
#
loop_
_entity.id
_entity.type
_entity.pdbx_description
1 polymer ?
#
loop_
_entity_poly.entity_id
_entity_poly.type
_entity_poly.pdbx_seq_one_letter_code
_entity_poly.pdbx_strand_id
1 'polypeptide(L)'
;AQVVLIAHSMGGLVCRSYLARHGGGRVERLITIASPHAGTELARIGIGRNAREMVPGSLWLKDLATENVPVPTISIRTPHDNYVMPQDNQRLPGAIDVEMDGIGHLSVLYARRTADELIAACR
;
A
#
# COMPACT_ATOMS: atom_id res chain seq x y z
N ALA A 1 -22.21 5.00 -9.67
CA ALA A 1 -20.87 4.95 -10.28
C ALA A 1 -19.90 4.20 -9.37
N GLN A 2 -18.99 3.45 -9.97
CA GLN A 2 -17.93 2.73 -9.27
C GLN A 2 -16.64 3.54 -9.28
N VAL A 3 -15.82 3.38 -8.24
CA VAL A 3 -14.55 4.08 -8.12
C VAL A 3 -13.40 3.09 -7.95
N VAL A 4 -12.23 3.46 -8.43
CA VAL A 4 -10.97 2.75 -8.17
C VAL A 4 -10.18 3.61 -7.19
N LEU A 5 -9.76 3.03 -6.08
CA LEU A 5 -8.87 3.70 -5.14
C LEU A 5 -7.43 3.45 -5.53
N ILE A 6 -6.67 4.52 -5.73
CA ILE A 6 -5.23 4.45 -6.00
C ILE A 6 -4.53 5.21 -4.88
N ALA A 7 -3.67 4.54 -4.16
CA ALA A 7 -3.02 5.11 -2.97
C ALA A 7 -1.52 4.86 -2.96
N HIS A 8 -0.77 5.84 -2.49
CA HIS A 8 0.68 5.76 -2.36
C HIS A 8 1.08 5.72 -0.90
N SER A 9 2.07 4.89 -0.57
CA SER A 9 2.71 4.82 0.74
C SER A 9 1.68 4.60 1.86
N MET A 10 1.68 5.41 2.91
CA MET A 10 0.72 5.32 4.02
C MET A 10 -0.74 5.40 3.56
N GLY A 11 -1.01 6.07 2.43
CA GLY A 11 -2.37 6.14 1.88
C GLY A 11 -2.99 4.78 1.61
N GLY A 12 -2.19 3.77 1.24
CA GLY A 12 -2.66 2.40 1.08
C GLY A 12 -3.18 1.78 2.36
N LEU A 13 -2.53 2.07 3.49
CA LEU A 13 -2.99 1.63 4.81
C LEU A 13 -4.30 2.32 5.21
N VAL A 14 -4.42 3.60 4.91
CA VAL A 14 -5.63 4.38 5.16
C VAL A 14 -6.80 3.79 4.36
N CYS A 15 -6.59 3.49 3.07
CA CYS A 15 -7.61 2.86 2.24
C CYS A 15 -8.03 1.48 2.77
N ARG A 16 -7.07 0.67 3.20
CA ARG A 16 -7.37 -0.64 3.80
C ARG A 16 -8.21 -0.48 5.07
N SER A 17 -7.85 0.46 5.93
CA SER A 17 -8.59 0.74 7.16
C SER A 17 -10.02 1.19 6.86
N TYR A 18 -10.19 2.05 5.88
CA TYR A 18 -11.51 2.48 5.42
C TYR A 18 -12.35 1.29 4.92
N LEU A 19 -11.78 0.47 4.06
CA LEU A 19 -12.46 -0.69 3.48
C LEU A 19 -12.81 -1.74 4.54
N ALA A 20 -11.92 -1.97 5.50
CA ALA A 20 -12.18 -2.89 6.62
C ALA A 20 -13.36 -2.42 7.47
N ARG A 21 -13.50 -1.11 7.65
CA ARG A 21 -14.55 -0.51 8.48
C ARG A 21 -15.87 -0.37 7.77
N HIS A 22 -15.85 -0.03 6.47
CA HIS A 22 -17.05 0.34 5.71
C HIS A 22 -17.43 -0.66 4.61
N GLY A 23 -16.58 -1.65 4.33
CA GLY A 23 -16.79 -2.59 3.24
C GLY A 23 -16.47 -1.99 1.88
N GLY A 24 -16.64 -2.79 0.82
CA GLY A 24 -16.31 -2.39 -0.56
C GLY A 24 -17.22 -1.30 -1.12
N GLY A 25 -18.52 -1.39 -0.87
CA GLY A 25 -19.48 -0.40 -1.37
C GLY A 25 -19.35 -0.14 -2.86
N ARG A 26 -19.04 1.11 -3.21
CA ARG A 26 -18.82 1.51 -4.61
C ARG A 26 -17.38 1.36 -5.08
N VAL A 27 -16.51 0.85 -4.24
CA VAL A 27 -15.11 0.65 -4.61
C VAL A 27 -14.98 -0.63 -5.42
N GLU A 28 -14.58 -0.49 -6.67
CA GLU A 28 -14.38 -1.62 -7.57
C GLU A 28 -13.08 -2.38 -7.26
N ARG A 29 -12.02 -1.65 -6.96
CA ARG A 29 -10.72 -2.21 -6.62
C ARG A 29 -9.84 -1.22 -5.88
N LEU A 30 -8.80 -1.74 -5.25
CA LEU A 30 -7.76 -0.97 -4.59
C LEU A 30 -6.42 -1.22 -5.28
N ILE A 31 -5.70 -0.16 -5.59
CA ILE A 31 -4.33 -0.23 -6.11
C ILE A 31 -3.44 0.52 -5.13
N THR A 32 -2.46 -0.15 -4.54
CA THR A 32 -1.49 0.49 -3.64
C THR A 32 -0.12 0.55 -4.31
N ILE A 33 0.59 1.64 -4.06
CA ILE A 33 1.91 1.89 -4.63
C ILE A 33 2.89 2.16 -3.48
N ALA A 34 3.88 1.30 -3.33
CA ALA A 34 4.92 1.42 -2.30
C ALA A 34 4.34 1.61 -0.89
N SER A 35 3.26 0.92 -0.57
CA SER A 35 2.59 1.03 0.73
C SER A 35 3.24 0.09 1.74
N PRO A 36 3.55 0.56 2.97
CA PRO A 36 4.16 -0.26 4.00
C PRO A 36 3.12 -1.14 4.70
N HIS A 37 2.60 -2.15 4.01
CA HIS A 37 1.53 -3.00 4.53
C HIS A 37 1.89 -3.73 5.82
N ALA A 38 3.17 -4.07 6.00
CA ALA A 38 3.69 -4.65 7.25
C ALA A 38 4.51 -3.65 8.07
N GLY A 39 4.43 -2.36 7.73
CA GLY A 39 5.15 -1.29 8.42
C GLY A 39 6.53 -1.03 7.86
N THR A 40 7.24 -0.10 8.47
CA THR A 40 8.61 0.24 8.10
C THR A 40 9.44 0.55 9.35
N GLU A 41 10.65 0.00 9.38
CA GLU A 41 11.61 0.25 10.48
C GLU A 41 12.00 1.74 10.57
N LEU A 42 11.97 2.47 9.45
CA LEU A 42 12.24 3.91 9.48
C LEU A 42 11.20 4.69 10.31
N ALA A 43 10.02 4.15 10.53
CA ALA A 43 9.01 4.79 11.36
C ALA A 43 9.44 4.91 12.82
N ARG A 44 10.43 4.10 13.28
CA ARG A 44 10.95 4.16 14.65
C ARG A 44 11.66 5.47 14.95
N ILE A 45 12.23 6.13 13.93
CA ILE A 45 12.89 7.43 14.08
C ILE A 45 11.98 8.59 13.70
N GLY A 46 10.76 8.30 13.26
CA GLY A 46 9.76 9.32 12.94
C GLY A 46 9.10 9.89 14.18
N ILE A 47 8.52 11.07 14.03
CA ILE A 47 7.82 11.76 15.10
C ILE A 47 6.34 11.82 14.77
N GLY A 48 5.50 11.57 15.79
CA GLY A 48 4.07 11.70 15.68
C GLY A 48 3.33 10.37 15.61
N ARG A 49 2.01 10.45 15.63
CA ARG A 49 1.12 9.29 15.69
C ARG A 49 1.24 8.42 14.45
N ASN A 50 1.28 9.02 13.28
CA ASN A 50 1.34 8.28 12.01
C ASN A 50 2.62 7.44 11.93
N ALA A 51 3.75 7.99 12.37
CA ALA A 51 5.00 7.24 12.40
C ALA A 51 4.90 6.04 13.34
N ARG A 52 4.35 6.23 14.54
CA ARG A 52 4.19 5.14 15.51
C ARG A 52 3.30 4.03 14.98
N GLU A 53 2.25 4.37 14.25
CA GLU A 53 1.32 3.39 13.68
C GLU A 53 1.96 2.57 12.55
N MET A 54 2.96 3.11 11.86
CA MET A 54 3.68 2.42 10.79
C MET A 54 4.87 1.58 11.27
N VAL A 55 5.19 1.58 12.58
CA VAL A 55 6.22 0.68 13.12
C VAL A 55 5.76 -0.77 12.93
N PRO A 56 6.63 -1.66 12.39
CA PRO A 56 6.28 -3.07 12.25
C PRO A 56 5.80 -3.66 13.57
N GLY A 57 4.68 -4.37 13.53
CA GLY A 57 4.07 -4.96 14.71
C GLY A 57 3.23 -3.99 15.57
N SER A 58 2.98 -2.78 15.11
CA SER A 58 2.07 -1.86 15.81
C SER A 58 0.67 -2.47 15.94
N LEU A 59 -0.11 -2.01 16.93
CA LEU A 59 -1.47 -2.52 17.14
C LEU A 59 -2.33 -2.28 15.91
N TRP A 60 -2.23 -1.12 15.30
CA TRP A 60 -2.99 -0.80 14.09
C TRP A 60 -2.67 -1.75 12.94
N LEU A 61 -1.39 -2.03 12.69
CA LEU A 61 -0.98 -2.95 11.63
C LEU A 61 -1.39 -4.39 11.94
N LYS A 62 -1.33 -4.80 13.21
CA LYS A 62 -1.83 -6.12 13.62
C LYS A 62 -3.33 -6.26 13.38
N ASP A 63 -4.10 -5.22 13.70
CA ASP A 63 -5.53 -5.20 13.46
C ASP A 63 -5.85 -5.27 11.96
N LEU A 64 -5.14 -4.49 11.14
CA LEU A 64 -5.29 -4.53 9.69
C LEU A 64 -4.93 -5.90 9.10
N ALA A 65 -3.93 -6.57 9.66
CA ALA A 65 -3.51 -7.89 9.17
C ALA A 65 -4.56 -8.98 9.38
N THR A 66 -5.48 -8.79 10.34
CA THR A 66 -6.59 -9.73 10.57
C THR A 66 -7.75 -9.53 9.60
N GLU A 67 -7.77 -8.42 8.87
CA GLU A 67 -8.86 -8.06 7.98
C GLU A 67 -8.49 -8.34 6.52
N ASN A 68 -9.34 -9.07 5.83
CA ASN A 68 -9.22 -9.21 4.38
C ASN A 68 -9.72 -7.94 3.70
N VAL A 69 -9.03 -7.52 2.63
CA VAL A 69 -9.53 -6.41 1.81
C VAL A 69 -10.74 -6.90 1.03
N PRO A 70 -11.90 -6.27 1.17
CA PRO A 70 -13.16 -6.78 0.59
C PRO A 70 -13.29 -6.55 -0.92
N VAL A 71 -12.28 -6.00 -1.57
CA VAL A 71 -12.27 -5.73 -3.02
C VAL A 71 -10.98 -6.28 -3.65
N PRO A 72 -10.98 -6.57 -4.96
CA PRO A 72 -9.75 -6.95 -5.66
C PRO A 72 -8.66 -5.89 -5.44
N THR A 73 -7.46 -6.34 -5.11
CA THR A 73 -6.35 -5.45 -4.74
C THR A 73 -5.10 -5.79 -5.55
N ILE A 74 -4.44 -4.74 -6.03
CA ILE A 74 -3.15 -4.83 -6.71
C ILE A 74 -2.14 -4.04 -5.88
N SER A 75 -1.05 -4.68 -5.48
CA SER A 75 0.04 -4.05 -4.72
C SER A 75 1.24 -3.85 -5.63
N ILE A 76 1.48 -2.61 -6.02
CA ILE A 76 2.68 -2.23 -6.76
C ILE A 76 3.77 -1.92 -5.74
N ARG A 77 4.88 -2.65 -5.80
CA ARG A 77 5.99 -2.47 -4.89
C ARG A 77 7.29 -2.22 -5.62
N THR A 78 8.22 -1.61 -4.94
CA THR A 78 9.56 -1.39 -5.44
C THR A 78 10.59 -2.00 -4.49
N PRO A 79 11.43 -2.95 -4.96
CA PRO A 79 12.49 -3.54 -4.13
C PRO A 79 13.62 -2.55 -3.84
N HIS A 80 13.64 -1.41 -4.51
CA HIS A 80 14.63 -0.34 -4.30
C HIS A 80 14.10 0.80 -3.44
N ASP A 81 13.00 0.55 -2.72
CA ASP A 81 12.41 1.54 -1.81
C ASP A 81 13.36 1.85 -0.66
N ASN A 82 13.53 3.14 -0.36
CA ASN A 82 14.35 3.62 0.73
C ASN A 82 13.54 4.21 1.90
N TYR A 83 12.23 4.16 1.83
CA TYR A 83 11.32 4.59 2.90
C TYR A 83 10.61 3.42 3.57
N VAL A 84 10.35 2.33 2.85
CA VAL A 84 9.77 1.12 3.41
C VAL A 84 10.86 0.09 3.59
N MET A 85 11.27 -0.13 4.83
CA MET A 85 12.38 -1.01 5.19
C MET A 85 11.93 -2.01 6.26
N PRO A 86 12.11 -3.31 6.05
CA PRO A 86 12.57 -3.95 4.81
C PRO A 86 11.56 -3.80 3.66
N GLN A 87 12.07 -3.80 2.45
CA GLN A 87 11.25 -3.55 1.25
C GLN A 87 10.11 -4.55 1.07
N ASP A 88 10.30 -5.79 1.49
CA ASP A 88 9.26 -6.82 1.43
C ASP A 88 8.03 -6.49 2.28
N ASN A 89 8.11 -5.52 3.18
CA ASN A 89 6.97 -5.05 3.95
C ASN A 89 5.92 -4.32 3.08
N GLN A 90 6.21 -4.09 1.81
CA GLN A 90 5.24 -3.62 0.82
C GLN A 90 4.30 -4.72 0.34
N ARG A 91 4.60 -5.98 0.58
CA ARG A 91 3.76 -7.10 0.16
C ARG A 91 2.48 -7.14 0.97
N LEU A 92 1.40 -7.46 0.28
CA LEU A 92 0.09 -7.64 0.90
C LEU A 92 -0.45 -9.02 0.52
N PRO A 93 -0.61 -9.93 1.49
CA PRO A 93 -1.19 -11.24 1.21
C PRO A 93 -2.58 -11.11 0.59
N GLY A 94 -2.84 -11.90 -0.43
CA GLY A 94 -4.13 -11.88 -1.15
C GLY A 94 -4.22 -10.87 -2.28
N ALA A 95 -3.29 -9.93 -2.39
CA ALA A 95 -3.22 -8.98 -3.49
C ALA A 95 -2.42 -9.54 -4.67
N ILE A 96 -2.70 -9.03 -5.86
CA ILE A 96 -1.83 -9.23 -7.01
C ILE A 96 -0.57 -8.40 -6.79
N ASP A 97 0.59 -9.04 -6.80
CA ASP A 97 1.87 -8.39 -6.55
C ASP A 97 2.54 -7.96 -7.85
N VAL A 98 2.85 -6.67 -7.98
CA VAL A 98 3.54 -6.11 -9.14
C VAL A 98 4.84 -5.46 -8.68
N GLU A 99 5.98 -5.97 -9.15
CA GLU A 99 7.30 -5.47 -8.80
C GLU A 99 7.80 -4.46 -9.84
N MET A 100 8.32 -3.34 -9.35
CA MET A 100 8.87 -2.25 -10.16
C MET A 100 10.36 -2.08 -9.85
N ASP A 101 11.22 -2.79 -10.55
CA ASP A 101 12.67 -2.75 -10.36
C ASP A 101 13.28 -1.39 -10.74
N GLY A 102 14.32 -1.00 -10.01
CA GLY A 102 15.13 0.17 -10.34
C GLY A 102 14.47 1.52 -10.04
N ILE A 103 13.37 1.54 -9.32
CA ILE A 103 12.60 2.75 -9.04
C ILE A 103 12.42 2.91 -7.53
N GLY A 104 12.73 4.09 -7.00
CA GLY A 104 12.59 4.38 -5.57
C GLY A 104 11.17 4.78 -5.15
N HIS A 105 10.98 4.98 -3.86
CA HIS A 105 9.67 5.22 -3.23
C HIS A 105 8.90 6.41 -3.81
N LEU A 106 9.54 7.55 -3.96
CA LEU A 106 8.89 8.74 -4.52
C LEU A 106 8.90 8.71 -6.04
N SER A 107 9.99 8.23 -6.63
CA SER A 107 10.14 8.17 -8.09
C SER A 107 9.12 7.24 -8.75
N VAL A 108 8.62 6.23 -8.04
CA VAL A 108 7.61 5.30 -8.56
C VAL A 108 6.32 6.03 -8.98
N LEU A 109 5.98 7.13 -8.33
CA LEU A 109 4.78 7.91 -8.70
C LEU A 109 4.91 8.57 -10.08
N TYR A 110 6.13 8.89 -10.49
CA TYR A 110 6.40 9.63 -11.72
C TYR A 110 6.92 8.74 -12.84
N ALA A 111 7.16 7.47 -12.55
CA ALA A 111 7.69 6.53 -13.53
C ALA A 111 6.63 6.18 -14.57
N ARG A 112 7.02 6.22 -15.85
CA ARG A 112 6.13 5.85 -16.95
C ARG A 112 5.62 4.41 -16.82
N ARG A 113 6.48 3.49 -16.38
CA ARG A 113 6.09 2.09 -16.14
C ARG A 113 4.96 1.98 -15.11
N THR A 114 4.98 2.81 -14.07
CA THR A 114 3.90 2.84 -13.06
C THR A 114 2.61 3.33 -13.69
N ALA A 115 2.65 4.36 -14.51
CA ALA A 115 1.48 4.85 -15.23
C ALA A 115 0.89 3.75 -16.13
N ASP A 116 1.74 3.01 -16.85
CA ASP A 116 1.31 1.90 -17.70
C ASP A 116 0.64 0.80 -16.89
N GLU A 117 1.20 0.43 -15.73
CA GLU A 117 0.61 -0.56 -14.82
C GLU A 117 -0.74 -0.08 -14.26
N LEU A 118 -0.85 1.19 -13.90
CA LEU A 118 -2.11 1.76 -13.41
C LEU A 118 -3.19 1.74 -14.48
N ILE A 119 -2.84 2.10 -15.70
CA ILE A 119 -3.78 2.07 -16.83
C ILE A 119 -4.28 0.64 -17.05
N ALA A 120 -3.37 -0.33 -17.06
CA ALA A 120 -3.73 -1.74 -17.22
C ALA A 120 -4.61 -2.23 -16.06
N ALA A 121 -4.30 -1.83 -14.85
CA ALA A 121 -5.04 -2.25 -13.64
C ALA A 121 -6.44 -1.64 -13.55
N CYS A 122 -6.68 -0.50 -14.18
CA CYS A 122 -7.98 0.18 -14.20
C CYS A 122 -8.92 -0.34 -15.30
N ARG A 123 -8.42 -1.16 -16.22
CA ARG A 123 -9.23 -1.79 -17.26
C ARG A 123 -9.90 -3.06 -16.73
#